data_18ddb613758163d5161a36213d77896d
#
_entry.id   18ddb613758163d5161a36213d77896d
#
_cell.length_a   1.000
_cell.length_b   1.000
_cell.length_c   1.000
_cell.angle_alpha   90.00
_cell.angle_beta   90.00
_cell.angle_gamma   90.00
#
_symmetry.space_group_name_H-M   'P 1'
#
loop_
_entity.id
_entity.type
_entity.pdbx_description
1 polymer ?
#
loop_
_entity_poly.entity_id
_entity_poly.type
_entity_poly.pdbx_seq_one_letter_code
_entity_poly.pdbx_strand_id
1 'polypeptide(L)'
;MPSRKSLLSACLAMLTAACATVPDALPPLELAPHVDLHRFMGDWYVIASIPTIFEDGVHNAKDTYELMPDGTIATTFTFNADAPDGPIKHYKSVGFVLAPDSNAVWGQQYLWPFKADYRISYVSPDYDVTVIARAKRDHVWIMARSPSMSDAQLARLTAFVAAQGYDTTKLKRVPQHVIP
;
A
#
# COMPACT_ATOMS: atom_id res chain seq x y z
N MET A 1 49.96 49.96 -51.31
CA MET A 1 50.09 48.64 -50.66
C MET A 1 49.00 48.56 -49.60
N PRO A 2 47.93 47.76 -49.78
CA PRO A 2 46.83 47.73 -48.83
C PRO A 2 46.98 46.64 -47.81
N SER A 3 46.72 46.99 -46.57
CA SER A 3 46.70 46.16 -45.39
C SER A 3 45.45 45.27 -45.38
N ARG A 4 45.67 43.95 -45.20
CA ARG A 4 44.61 42.97 -44.99
C ARG A 4 44.16 43.00 -43.52
N LYS A 5 42.95 43.42 -43.27
CA LYS A 5 42.26 43.28 -41.96
C LYS A 5 41.59 41.88 -41.95
N SER A 6 42.09 41.02 -41.11
CA SER A 6 41.48 39.71 -40.82
C SER A 6 40.26 39.90 -39.89
N LEU A 7 39.09 39.51 -40.42
CA LEU A 7 37.85 39.42 -39.67
C LEU A 7 37.81 38.03 -38.97
N LEU A 8 38.05 38.03 -37.65
CA LEU A 8 37.78 36.86 -36.82
C LEU A 8 36.25 36.83 -36.50
N SER A 9 35.58 35.89 -37.13
CA SER A 9 34.19 35.57 -36.84
C SER A 9 34.14 34.68 -35.60
N ALA A 10 33.70 35.22 -34.48
CA ALA A 10 33.48 34.47 -33.24
C ALA A 10 32.12 33.76 -33.33
N CYS A 11 32.13 32.44 -33.55
CA CYS A 11 30.96 31.61 -33.40
C CYS A 11 30.69 31.39 -31.91
N LEU A 12 29.70 32.10 -31.37
CA LEU A 12 29.17 31.89 -30.03
C LEU A 12 28.22 30.66 -30.07
N ALA A 13 28.74 29.49 -29.70
CA ALA A 13 27.93 28.31 -29.55
C ALA A 13 27.04 28.46 -28.30
N MET A 14 25.75 28.68 -28.51
CA MET A 14 24.75 28.57 -27.42
C MET A 14 24.63 27.09 -27.00
N LEU A 15 25.19 26.73 -25.86
CA LEU A 15 24.86 25.49 -25.18
C LEU A 15 23.44 25.66 -24.59
N THR A 16 22.44 25.11 -25.26
CA THR A 16 21.13 24.89 -24.65
C THR A 16 21.27 23.74 -23.67
N ALA A 17 21.32 24.07 -22.37
CA ALA A 17 21.21 23.08 -21.30
C ALA A 17 19.78 22.49 -21.38
N ALA A 18 19.67 21.30 -21.94
CA ALA A 18 18.45 20.50 -21.82
C ALA A 18 18.32 20.13 -20.34
N CYS A 19 17.39 20.78 -19.63
CA CYS A 19 16.95 20.29 -18.32
C CYS A 19 16.34 18.91 -18.57
N ALA A 20 17.12 17.86 -18.29
CA ALA A 20 16.59 16.53 -18.17
C ALA A 20 15.60 16.56 -16.98
N THR A 21 14.30 16.51 -17.29
CA THR A 21 13.28 16.28 -16.27
C THR A 21 13.59 14.95 -15.62
N VAL A 22 14.05 15.00 -14.37
CA VAL A 22 14.13 13.79 -13.51
C VAL A 22 12.72 13.23 -13.48
N PRO A 23 12.53 11.90 -13.76
CA PRO A 23 11.21 11.30 -13.63
C PRO A 23 10.66 11.68 -12.27
N ASP A 24 9.41 12.17 -12.21
CA ASP A 24 8.78 12.62 -10.98
C ASP A 24 8.90 11.51 -9.94
N ALA A 25 9.69 11.77 -8.90
CA ALA A 25 9.80 10.85 -7.77
C ALA A 25 8.38 10.66 -7.20
N LEU A 26 8.01 9.42 -6.91
CA LEU A 26 6.72 9.14 -6.27
C LEU A 26 6.53 10.06 -5.05
N PRO A 27 5.33 10.62 -4.82
CA PRO A 27 5.08 11.42 -3.65
C PRO A 27 5.42 10.64 -2.37
N PRO A 28 5.83 11.30 -1.30
CA PRO A 28 6.00 10.63 -0.01
C PRO A 28 4.71 9.87 0.34
N LEU A 29 4.84 8.63 0.81
CA LEU A 29 3.68 7.87 1.26
C LEU A 29 3.13 8.51 2.54
N GLU A 30 1.87 8.92 2.51
CA GLU A 30 1.18 9.36 3.70
C GLU A 30 0.98 8.17 4.66
N LEU A 31 1.23 8.39 5.93
CA LEU A 31 1.06 7.40 6.99
C LEU A 31 0.02 7.89 7.99
N ALA A 32 -0.71 6.98 8.61
CA ALA A 32 -1.50 7.31 9.78
C ALA A 32 -0.59 7.96 10.84
N PRO A 33 -0.95 9.13 11.38
CA PRO A 33 -0.05 9.87 12.30
C PRO A 33 0.23 9.08 13.58
N HIS A 34 -0.74 8.32 14.03
CA HIS A 34 -0.62 7.39 15.14
C HIS A 34 -1.64 6.26 15.03
N VAL A 35 -1.23 5.04 15.37
CA VAL A 35 -2.08 3.85 15.40
C VAL A 35 -2.12 3.29 16.82
N ASP A 36 -3.30 3.30 17.43
CA ASP A 36 -3.55 2.56 18.66
C ASP A 36 -3.59 1.06 18.32
N LEU A 37 -2.56 0.33 18.73
CA LEU A 37 -2.43 -1.09 18.42
C LEU A 37 -3.58 -1.90 18.99
N HIS A 38 -4.06 -1.59 20.20
CA HIS A 38 -5.18 -2.34 20.82
C HIS A 38 -6.47 -2.18 20.03
N ARG A 39 -6.76 -0.98 19.52
CA ARG A 39 -7.93 -0.73 18.66
C ARG A 39 -7.77 -1.33 17.28
N PHE A 40 -6.53 -1.45 16.81
CA PHE A 40 -6.24 -2.00 15.47
C PHE A 40 -6.35 -3.53 15.42
N MET A 41 -6.18 -4.23 16.55
CA MET A 41 -6.29 -5.70 16.63
C MET A 41 -7.67 -6.21 16.23
N GLY A 42 -7.76 -7.52 15.99
CA GLY A 42 -8.96 -8.23 15.56
C GLY A 42 -9.08 -8.34 14.04
N ASP A 43 -10.30 -8.52 13.57
CA ASP A 43 -10.61 -8.86 12.18
C ASP A 43 -10.72 -7.63 11.28
N TRP A 44 -10.13 -7.74 10.08
CA TRP A 44 -10.24 -6.78 8.99
C TRP A 44 -10.52 -7.49 7.67
N TYR A 45 -11.70 -7.25 7.09
CA TYR A 45 -12.07 -7.79 5.79
C TYR A 45 -11.40 -7.01 4.67
N VAL A 46 -10.76 -7.70 3.73
CA VAL A 46 -10.15 -7.09 2.55
C VAL A 46 -11.26 -6.78 1.54
N ILE A 47 -11.57 -5.50 1.35
CA ILE A 47 -12.66 -5.05 0.45
C ILE A 47 -12.17 -4.89 -0.98
N ALA A 48 -10.95 -4.34 -1.15
CA ALA A 48 -10.28 -4.23 -2.43
C ALA A 48 -8.76 -4.24 -2.23
N SER A 49 -8.03 -4.73 -3.22
CA SER A 49 -6.57 -4.77 -3.17
C SER A 49 -5.93 -4.65 -4.56
N ILE A 50 -4.68 -4.18 -4.62
CA ILE A 50 -3.75 -4.55 -5.68
C ILE A 50 -3.06 -5.82 -5.15
N PRO A 51 -3.49 -7.01 -5.58
CA PRO A 51 -3.14 -8.25 -4.92
C PRO A 51 -1.68 -8.65 -5.16
N THR A 52 -1.13 -9.43 -4.24
CA THR A 52 0.07 -10.24 -4.51
C THR A 52 -0.30 -11.44 -5.37
N ILE A 53 0.72 -12.17 -5.86
CA ILE A 53 0.50 -13.41 -6.65
C ILE A 53 -0.23 -14.51 -5.85
N PHE A 54 -0.23 -14.42 -4.52
CA PHE A 54 -0.89 -15.40 -3.63
C PHE A 54 -2.34 -15.04 -3.31
N GLU A 55 -2.79 -13.83 -3.73
CA GLU A 55 -4.11 -13.26 -3.42
C GLU A 55 -4.99 -13.11 -4.66
N ASP A 56 -4.56 -13.64 -5.81
CA ASP A 56 -5.41 -13.63 -7.00
C ASP A 56 -6.49 -14.72 -6.88
N GLY A 57 -7.75 -14.37 -7.19
CA GLY A 57 -8.89 -15.29 -7.09
C GLY A 57 -9.37 -15.61 -5.67
N VAL A 58 -8.96 -14.85 -4.65
CA VAL A 58 -9.43 -15.05 -3.28
C VAL A 58 -10.84 -14.51 -3.06
N HIS A 59 -11.62 -15.19 -2.21
CA HIS A 59 -12.93 -14.81 -1.74
C HIS A 59 -12.94 -14.77 -0.21
N ASN A 60 -13.80 -13.96 0.38
CA ASN A 60 -13.97 -13.84 1.83
C ASN A 60 -12.66 -13.58 2.58
N ALA A 61 -11.74 -12.82 1.93
CA ALA A 61 -10.42 -12.56 2.48
C ALA A 61 -10.49 -11.67 3.72
N LYS A 62 -9.81 -12.09 4.78
CA LYS A 62 -9.78 -11.43 6.07
C LYS A 62 -8.42 -11.60 6.73
N ASP A 63 -7.86 -10.51 7.25
CA ASP A 63 -6.75 -10.51 8.17
C ASP A 63 -7.24 -10.45 9.62
N THR A 64 -6.66 -11.26 10.48
CA THR A 64 -6.86 -11.20 11.93
C THR A 64 -5.52 -10.88 12.59
N TYR A 65 -5.48 -9.79 13.37
CA TYR A 65 -4.30 -9.34 14.09
C TYR A 65 -4.46 -9.55 15.60
N GLU A 66 -3.40 -10.00 16.26
CA GLU A 66 -3.34 -10.19 17.70
C GLU A 66 -2.02 -9.65 18.25
N LEU A 67 -2.11 -8.74 19.23
CA LEU A 67 -0.93 -8.18 19.90
C LEU A 67 -0.42 -9.19 20.93
N MET A 68 0.81 -9.66 20.72
CA MET A 68 1.45 -10.64 21.59
C MET A 68 2.14 -9.98 22.78
N PRO A 69 2.36 -10.73 23.89
CA PRO A 69 3.02 -10.18 25.10
C PRO A 69 4.44 -9.64 24.86
N ASP A 70 5.12 -10.10 23.82
CA ASP A 70 6.46 -9.64 23.43
C ASP A 70 6.43 -8.37 22.53
N GLY A 71 5.24 -7.82 22.26
CA GLY A 71 5.04 -6.65 21.42
C GLY A 71 5.02 -6.96 19.92
N THR A 72 5.12 -8.21 19.51
CA THR A 72 4.91 -8.62 18.12
C THR A 72 3.41 -8.72 17.83
N ILE A 73 3.06 -8.79 16.54
CA ILE A 73 1.67 -8.90 16.09
C ILE A 73 1.50 -10.20 15.31
N ALA A 74 0.84 -11.18 15.93
CA ALA A 74 0.45 -12.39 15.21
C ALA A 74 -0.61 -12.04 14.16
N THR A 75 -0.38 -12.42 12.91
CA THR A 75 -1.28 -12.14 11.80
C THR A 75 -1.70 -13.44 11.15
N THR A 76 -3.00 -13.60 10.93
CA THR A 76 -3.58 -14.72 10.19
C THR A 76 -4.42 -14.18 9.04
N PHE A 77 -3.98 -14.41 7.81
CA PHE A 77 -4.74 -14.15 6.59
C PHE A 77 -5.58 -15.39 6.25
N THR A 78 -6.90 -15.24 6.22
CA THR A 78 -7.86 -16.31 5.94
C THR A 78 -8.66 -15.97 4.70
N PHE A 79 -8.88 -16.95 3.81
CA PHE A 79 -9.68 -16.76 2.59
C PHE A 79 -10.20 -18.09 2.04
N ASN A 80 -11.22 -18.01 1.17
CA ASN A 80 -11.65 -19.13 0.33
C ASN A 80 -10.92 -19.04 -1.01
N ALA A 81 -10.30 -20.13 -1.47
CA ALA A 81 -9.58 -20.19 -2.73
C ALA A 81 -10.53 -20.45 -3.90
N ASP A 82 -10.36 -19.70 -4.98
CA ASP A 82 -10.97 -19.89 -6.30
C ASP A 82 -12.50 -19.72 -6.37
N ALA A 83 -13.22 -19.85 -5.27
CA ALA A 83 -14.69 -19.72 -5.20
C ALA A 83 -15.15 -19.29 -3.81
N PRO A 84 -16.39 -18.72 -3.67
CA PRO A 84 -16.95 -18.30 -2.38
C PRO A 84 -17.04 -19.43 -1.34
N ASP A 85 -17.28 -20.65 -1.79
CA ASP A 85 -17.36 -21.89 -1.02
C ASP A 85 -16.13 -22.79 -1.22
N GLY A 86 -15.09 -22.26 -1.85
CA GLY A 86 -13.83 -22.96 -2.08
C GLY A 86 -13.09 -23.31 -0.79
N PRO A 87 -12.00 -24.08 -0.88
CA PRO A 87 -11.23 -24.46 0.29
C PRO A 87 -10.75 -23.27 1.10
N ILE A 88 -10.97 -23.29 2.42
CA ILE A 88 -10.46 -22.27 3.32
C ILE A 88 -8.95 -22.48 3.49
N LYS A 89 -8.18 -21.41 3.28
CA LYS A 89 -6.73 -21.37 3.50
C LYS A 89 -6.37 -20.33 4.55
N HIS A 90 -5.28 -20.61 5.26
CA HIS A 90 -4.74 -19.73 6.28
C HIS A 90 -3.24 -19.53 6.04
N TYR A 91 -2.82 -18.27 5.94
CA TYR A 91 -1.41 -17.89 5.94
C TYR A 91 -1.10 -17.14 7.23
N LYS A 92 -0.04 -17.56 7.92
CA LYS A 92 0.39 -16.91 9.16
C LYS A 92 1.66 -16.11 8.94
N SER A 93 1.76 -15.00 9.64
CA SER A 93 2.95 -14.16 9.67
C SER A 93 3.08 -13.43 11.00
N VAL A 94 4.22 -12.80 11.22
CA VAL A 94 4.48 -12.02 12.43
C VAL A 94 4.83 -10.59 12.03
N GLY A 95 4.07 -9.63 12.53
CA GLY A 95 4.33 -8.21 12.40
C GLY A 95 5.27 -7.69 13.48
N PHE A 96 6.25 -6.88 13.09
CA PHE A 96 7.17 -6.18 13.97
C PHE A 96 6.96 -4.69 13.78
N VAL A 97 6.60 -3.96 14.82
CA VAL A 97 6.48 -2.50 14.76
C VAL A 97 7.87 -1.90 14.59
N LEU A 98 8.10 -1.18 13.47
CA LEU A 98 9.37 -0.57 13.13
C LEU A 98 9.42 0.94 13.42
N ALA A 99 8.26 1.59 13.61
CA ALA A 99 8.14 3.00 13.95
C ALA A 99 7.25 3.15 15.21
N PRO A 100 7.82 2.98 16.41
CA PRO A 100 7.06 2.94 17.67
C PRO A 100 6.37 4.26 18.02
N ASP A 101 6.86 5.38 17.48
CA ASP A 101 6.24 6.70 17.73
C ASP A 101 4.86 6.82 17.09
N SER A 102 4.69 6.22 15.89
CA SER A 102 3.42 6.23 15.15
C SER A 102 2.69 4.89 15.15
N ASN A 103 3.40 3.79 15.38
CA ASN A 103 2.94 2.41 15.18
C ASN A 103 2.43 2.11 13.74
N ALA A 104 2.70 3.00 12.77
CA ALA A 104 2.14 2.89 11.42
C ALA A 104 3.03 2.12 10.43
N VAL A 105 4.25 1.77 10.81
CA VAL A 105 5.19 1.03 9.93
C VAL A 105 5.57 -0.28 10.60
N TRP A 106 5.28 -1.38 9.89
CA TRP A 106 5.59 -2.73 10.36
C TRP A 106 6.47 -3.46 9.35
N GLY A 107 7.22 -4.45 9.84
CA GLY A 107 7.87 -5.47 9.03
C GLY A 107 7.11 -6.78 9.16
N GLN A 108 6.39 -7.19 8.12
CA GLN A 108 5.58 -8.41 8.13
C GLN A 108 6.41 -9.60 7.70
N GLN A 109 6.66 -10.56 8.60
CA GLN A 109 7.52 -11.72 8.36
C GLN A 109 6.70 -12.98 8.10
N TYR A 110 6.71 -13.42 6.85
CA TYR A 110 6.11 -14.69 6.40
C TYR A 110 7.14 -15.82 6.43
N LEU A 111 8.41 -15.50 6.15
CA LEU A 111 9.53 -16.44 6.12
C LEU A 111 10.77 -15.77 6.70
N TRP A 112 11.37 -16.38 7.72
CA TRP A 112 12.63 -15.92 8.29
C TRP A 112 13.78 -15.95 7.25
N PRO A 113 14.67 -14.94 7.16
CA PRO A 113 14.69 -13.71 7.98
C PRO A 113 13.99 -12.50 7.34
N PHE A 114 13.22 -12.69 6.26
CA PHE A 114 12.71 -11.62 5.41
C PHE A 114 11.46 -10.96 6.02
N LYS A 115 11.46 -9.61 6.06
CA LYS A 115 10.32 -8.80 6.49
C LYS A 115 9.80 -7.98 5.31
N ALA A 116 8.56 -8.17 4.92
CA ALA A 116 7.88 -7.38 3.92
C ALA A 116 7.48 -6.02 4.50
N ASP A 117 7.56 -4.97 3.69
CA ASP A 117 7.11 -3.63 4.05
C ASP A 117 5.58 -3.61 4.18
N TYR A 118 5.08 -3.11 5.32
CA TYR A 118 3.68 -3.02 5.66
C TYR A 118 3.44 -1.67 6.35
N ARG A 119 2.62 -0.82 5.76
CA ARG A 119 2.42 0.55 6.23
C ARG A 119 0.95 0.87 6.34
N ILE A 120 0.51 1.24 7.53
CA ILE A 120 -0.84 1.75 7.77
C ILE A 120 -0.85 3.20 7.28
N SER A 121 -1.35 3.38 6.05
CA SER A 121 -1.38 4.68 5.37
C SER A 121 -2.57 5.51 5.82
N TYR A 122 -3.66 4.85 6.14
CA TYR A 122 -4.87 5.46 6.67
C TYR A 122 -5.55 4.52 7.67
N VAL A 123 -6.12 5.08 8.70
CA VAL A 123 -7.10 4.44 9.57
C VAL A 123 -8.15 5.49 9.96
N SER A 124 -9.43 5.12 9.88
CA SER A 124 -10.51 6.02 10.29
C SER A 124 -10.49 6.27 11.80
N PRO A 125 -10.99 7.42 12.29
CA PRO A 125 -11.05 7.72 13.71
C PRO A 125 -11.76 6.65 14.55
N ASP A 126 -12.78 6.01 13.95
CA ASP A 126 -13.56 4.95 14.60
C ASP A 126 -12.93 3.55 14.44
N TYR A 127 -11.82 3.44 13.68
CA TYR A 127 -11.16 2.17 13.33
C TYR A 127 -12.07 1.20 12.56
N ASP A 128 -12.97 1.72 11.72
CA ASP A 128 -13.87 0.92 10.88
C ASP A 128 -13.26 0.57 9.53
N VAL A 129 -12.40 1.45 9.00
CA VAL A 129 -11.73 1.25 7.73
C VAL A 129 -10.25 1.62 7.82
N THR A 130 -9.42 0.94 7.04
CA THR A 130 -7.99 1.19 6.94
C THR A 130 -7.47 0.99 5.53
N VAL A 131 -6.36 1.65 5.20
CA VAL A 131 -5.59 1.41 3.99
C VAL A 131 -4.19 0.99 4.38
N ILE A 132 -3.81 -0.20 3.94
CA ILE A 132 -2.47 -0.74 4.10
C ILE A 132 -1.74 -0.55 2.78
N ALA A 133 -0.57 0.05 2.85
CA ALA A 133 0.23 0.42 1.71
C ALA A 133 1.65 -0.13 1.81
N ARG A 134 2.42 0.00 0.73
CA ARG A 134 3.85 -0.30 0.67
C ARG A 134 4.61 0.85 0.01
N ALA A 135 5.83 1.10 0.45
CA ALA A 135 6.68 2.17 -0.11
C ALA A 135 6.90 2.04 -1.63
N LYS A 136 6.92 0.81 -2.16
CA LYS A 136 7.08 0.52 -3.59
C LYS A 136 5.84 0.80 -4.44
N ARG A 137 4.67 1.03 -3.84
CA ARG A 137 3.36 1.15 -4.52
C ARG A 137 3.01 -0.06 -5.41
N ASP A 138 3.55 -1.22 -5.09
CA ASP A 138 3.29 -2.47 -5.80
C ASP A 138 2.01 -3.17 -5.34
N HIS A 139 1.70 -3.10 -4.03
CA HIS A 139 0.52 -3.69 -3.41
C HIS A 139 -0.14 -2.71 -2.44
N VAL A 140 -1.46 -2.78 -2.32
CA VAL A 140 -2.28 -1.99 -1.40
C VAL A 140 -3.52 -2.79 -1.03
N TRP A 141 -4.00 -2.62 0.21
CA TRP A 141 -5.24 -3.24 0.70
C TRP A 141 -6.13 -2.18 1.30
N ILE A 142 -7.37 -2.12 0.85
CA ILE A 142 -8.46 -1.35 1.46
C ILE A 142 -9.27 -2.33 2.28
N MET A 143 -9.33 -2.11 3.58
CA MET A 143 -9.91 -3.06 4.52
C MET A 143 -10.96 -2.39 5.40
N ALA A 144 -11.90 -3.19 5.90
CA ALA A 144 -12.95 -2.72 6.80
C ALA A 144 -13.24 -3.75 7.91
N ARG A 145 -13.85 -3.27 8.99
CA ARG A 145 -14.38 -4.16 10.04
C ARG A 145 -15.64 -4.91 9.61
N SER A 146 -16.36 -4.36 8.61
CA SER A 146 -17.50 -5.02 7.98
C SER A 146 -17.06 -5.69 6.68
N PRO A 147 -17.63 -6.88 6.33
CA PRO A 147 -17.41 -7.50 5.02
C PRO A 147 -18.03 -6.70 3.86
N SER A 148 -18.78 -5.65 4.15
CA SER A 148 -19.40 -4.78 3.16
C SER A 148 -18.92 -3.33 3.31
N MET A 149 -18.78 -2.64 2.17
CA MET A 149 -18.46 -1.23 2.08
C MET A 149 -19.32 -0.58 0.99
N SER A 150 -19.83 0.63 1.23
CA SER A 150 -20.57 1.37 0.20
C SER A 150 -19.66 1.77 -0.96
N ASP A 151 -20.24 1.89 -2.18
CA ASP A 151 -19.48 2.33 -3.35
C ASP A 151 -18.89 3.73 -3.17
N ALA A 152 -19.60 4.63 -2.49
CA ALA A 152 -19.13 5.97 -2.20
C ALA A 152 -17.91 5.96 -1.26
N GLN A 153 -17.89 5.08 -0.27
CA GLN A 153 -16.76 4.92 0.65
C GLN A 153 -15.56 4.31 -0.06
N LEU A 154 -15.78 3.25 -0.85
CA LEU A 154 -14.71 2.63 -1.64
C LEU A 154 -14.12 3.62 -2.66
N ALA A 155 -14.96 4.40 -3.36
CA ALA A 155 -14.49 5.41 -4.30
C ALA A 155 -13.60 6.47 -3.62
N ARG A 156 -13.97 6.92 -2.41
CA ARG A 156 -13.17 7.85 -1.61
C ARG A 156 -11.79 7.28 -1.24
N LEU A 157 -11.76 6.02 -0.78
CA LEU A 157 -10.49 5.35 -0.42
C LEU A 157 -9.65 5.02 -1.67
N THR A 158 -10.29 4.71 -2.80
CA THR A 158 -9.61 4.55 -4.10
C THR A 158 -8.95 5.86 -4.55
N ALA A 159 -9.64 7.00 -4.39
CA ALA A 159 -9.05 8.32 -4.69
C ALA A 159 -7.87 8.64 -3.75
N PHE A 160 -7.96 8.30 -2.47
CA PHE A 160 -6.84 8.41 -1.54
C PHE A 160 -5.65 7.56 -2.00
N VAL A 161 -5.87 6.30 -2.38
CA VAL A 161 -4.83 5.39 -2.90
C VAL A 161 -4.19 5.95 -4.18
N ALA A 162 -4.99 6.53 -5.10
CA ALA A 162 -4.48 7.20 -6.30
C ALA A 162 -3.56 8.38 -5.95
N ALA A 163 -3.95 9.21 -4.98
CA ALA A 163 -3.16 10.35 -4.51
C ALA A 163 -1.81 9.92 -3.89
N GLN A 164 -1.73 8.68 -3.37
CA GLN A 164 -0.49 8.09 -2.88
C GLN A 164 0.44 7.58 -4.01
N GLY A 165 0.06 7.71 -5.28
CA GLY A 165 0.87 7.31 -6.43
C GLY A 165 0.69 5.85 -6.86
N TYR A 166 -0.41 5.21 -6.50
CA TYR A 166 -0.75 3.87 -6.98
C TYR A 166 -1.47 3.91 -8.33
N ASP A 167 -1.21 2.92 -9.16
CA ASP A 167 -1.99 2.63 -10.37
C ASP A 167 -3.31 1.92 -9.98
N THR A 168 -4.36 2.72 -9.76
CA THR A 168 -5.66 2.19 -9.31
C THR A 168 -6.41 1.38 -10.37
N THR A 169 -5.93 1.34 -11.64
CA THR A 169 -6.49 0.44 -12.65
C THR A 169 -6.26 -1.04 -12.30
N LYS A 170 -5.27 -1.30 -11.44
CA LYS A 170 -4.95 -2.63 -10.92
C LYS A 170 -5.72 -3.02 -9.66
N LEU A 171 -6.47 -2.07 -9.08
CA LEU A 171 -7.25 -2.33 -7.87
C LEU A 171 -8.43 -3.24 -8.19
N LYS A 172 -8.49 -4.39 -7.53
CA LYS A 172 -9.56 -5.39 -7.69
C LYS A 172 -10.41 -5.42 -6.42
N ARG A 173 -11.73 -5.51 -6.57
CA ARG A 173 -12.61 -5.85 -5.44
C ARG A 173 -12.37 -7.29 -5.03
N VAL A 174 -12.37 -7.54 -3.73
CA VAL A 174 -12.34 -8.89 -3.16
C VAL A 174 -13.78 -9.27 -2.81
N PRO A 175 -14.35 -10.30 -3.45
CA PRO A 175 -15.71 -10.72 -3.16
C PRO A 175 -15.85 -11.19 -1.72
N GLN A 176 -16.77 -10.56 -0.99
CA GLN A 176 -17.16 -10.96 0.37
C GLN A 176 -18.57 -11.53 0.32
N HIS A 177 -18.72 -12.79 0.65
CA HIS A 177 -20.00 -13.45 0.71
C HIS A 177 -20.45 -13.51 2.17
N VAL A 178 -21.31 -12.59 2.56
CA VAL A 178 -21.96 -12.63 3.88
C VAL A 178 -22.97 -13.76 3.82
N ILE A 179 -22.72 -14.85 4.53
CA ILE A 179 -23.74 -15.87 4.78
C ILE A 179 -24.71 -15.23 5.79
N PRO A 180 -25.98 -15.06 5.42
CA PRO A 180 -26.99 -14.44 6.29
C PRO A 180 -27.24 -15.23 7.55
#